data_715762ad4a8893a58bfae981f93fd1e8
#
_entry.id   715762ad4a8893a58bfae981f93fd1e8
#
_cell.length_a   1.000
_cell.length_b   1.000
_cell.length_c   1.000
_cell.angle_alpha   90.00
_cell.angle_beta   90.00
_cell.angle_gamma   90.00
#
_symmetry.space_group_name_H-M   'P 1'
#
loop_
_entity.id
_entity.type
_entity.pdbx_description
1 polymer ?
#
loop_
_entity_poly.entity_id
_entity_poly.type
_entity_poly.pdbx_seq_one_letter_code
_entity_poly.pdbx_strand_id
1 'polypeptide(L)'
;AAQSALPENRQSRYYQTLPAAAERLRTYQDHVTRRAGQTTPINDEMLALVDRLEIKMRAYVEPPQSVLARFDDADALTHLYAKSIALYRRGALEPALTVIDDLIDMAPQDPFFHEFRGDVLLSMAKPDAAALAYKTAISIRSDSPQILLNYGRALVVSGKTESLTDAISALEQALDGEPKWTFVYRQLAIAYGRAGRLADADITLADEALMKGDTQQAIKMAKRSLSHGTVVS
;
A
#
# COMPACT_ATOMS: atom_id res chain seq x y z
N ALA A 1 -6.14 -25.12 17.88
CA ALA A 1 -6.78 -25.86 19.00
C ALA A 1 -7.74 -26.97 18.52
N ALA A 2 -8.57 -26.75 17.49
CA ALA A 2 -9.54 -27.78 17.05
C ALA A 2 -8.91 -28.99 16.33
N GLN A 3 -7.77 -28.84 15.66
CA GLN A 3 -7.13 -29.96 14.94
C GLN A 3 -6.21 -30.83 15.80
N SER A 4 -5.68 -30.33 16.91
CA SER A 4 -4.89 -31.12 17.85
C SER A 4 -5.75 -32.10 18.70
N ALA A 5 -7.08 -31.94 18.67
CA ALA A 5 -8.03 -32.86 19.28
C ALA A 5 -8.44 -34.02 18.35
N LEU A 6 -8.03 -34.02 17.09
CA LEU A 6 -8.32 -35.09 16.14
C LEU A 6 -7.31 -36.24 16.26
N PRO A 7 -7.71 -37.51 16.04
CA PRO A 7 -6.79 -38.62 15.92
C PRO A 7 -5.71 -38.36 14.87
N GLU A 8 -4.49 -38.81 15.11
CA GLU A 8 -3.30 -38.54 14.25
C GLU A 8 -3.54 -38.87 12.75
N ASN A 9 -4.34 -39.89 12.45
CA ASN A 9 -4.67 -40.28 11.09
C ASN A 9 -5.63 -39.33 10.36
N ARG A 10 -6.22 -38.35 11.06
CA ARG A 10 -7.10 -37.30 10.49
C ARG A 10 -6.46 -35.91 10.49
N GLN A 11 -5.25 -35.78 10.98
CA GLN A 11 -4.52 -34.53 10.90
C GLN A 11 -3.92 -34.36 9.53
N SER A 12 -3.98 -33.15 8.97
CA SER A 12 -3.34 -32.81 7.70
C SER A 12 -1.84 -33.08 7.78
N ARG A 13 -1.21 -33.63 6.72
CA ARG A 13 0.23 -33.85 6.63
C ARG A 13 1.06 -32.60 6.93
N TYR A 14 0.52 -31.42 6.63
CA TYR A 14 1.14 -30.14 6.93
C TYR A 14 1.32 -29.94 8.45
N TYR A 15 0.33 -30.37 9.25
CA TYR A 15 0.40 -30.26 10.72
C TYR A 15 1.22 -31.37 11.38
N GLN A 16 1.46 -32.48 10.71
CA GLN A 16 2.32 -33.57 11.21
C GLN A 16 3.81 -33.20 11.18
N THR A 17 4.22 -32.25 10.31
CA THR A 17 5.61 -31.78 10.20
C THR A 17 5.91 -30.57 11.08
N LEU A 18 4.89 -29.95 11.69
CA LEU A 18 5.04 -28.82 12.59
C LEU A 18 4.81 -29.26 14.05
N PRO A 19 5.61 -28.76 15.00
CA PRO A 19 5.37 -29.00 16.41
C PRO A 19 3.95 -28.62 16.81
N ALA A 20 3.36 -29.35 17.74
CA ALA A 20 2.02 -29.06 18.27
C ALA A 20 1.92 -27.59 18.74
N ALA A 21 0.75 -26.97 18.59
CA ALA A 21 0.55 -25.57 18.94
C ALA A 21 1.00 -25.23 20.37
N ALA A 22 0.77 -26.17 21.31
CA ALA A 22 1.22 -26.06 22.70
C ALA A 22 2.74 -26.09 22.84
N GLU A 23 3.44 -26.89 22.02
CA GLU A 23 4.91 -26.98 22.01
C GLU A 23 5.52 -25.71 21.41
N ARG A 24 4.95 -25.20 20.34
CA ARG A 24 5.34 -23.90 19.77
C ARG A 24 5.18 -22.77 20.78
N LEU A 25 4.05 -22.73 21.47
CA LEU A 25 3.80 -21.72 22.50
C LEU A 25 4.84 -21.80 23.63
N ARG A 26 5.18 -23.01 24.11
CA ARG A 26 6.24 -23.21 25.12
C ARG A 26 7.59 -22.72 24.60
N THR A 27 7.96 -23.09 23.36
CA THR A 27 9.20 -22.63 22.74
C THR A 27 9.27 -21.10 22.66
N TYR A 28 8.18 -20.43 22.31
CA TYR A 28 8.12 -18.97 22.33
C TYR A 28 8.22 -18.40 23.74
N GLN A 29 7.50 -18.97 24.71
CA GLN A 29 7.56 -18.53 26.11
C GLN A 29 8.97 -18.68 26.69
N ASP A 30 9.63 -19.83 26.44
CA ASP A 30 11.01 -20.09 26.86
C ASP A 30 12.00 -19.13 26.19
N HIS A 31 11.75 -18.79 24.92
CA HIS A 31 12.57 -17.82 24.20
C HIS A 31 12.41 -16.41 24.77
N VAL A 32 11.19 -15.99 25.03
CA VAL A 32 10.88 -14.69 25.65
C VAL A 32 11.50 -14.61 27.05
N THR A 33 11.33 -15.67 27.87
CA THR A 33 11.89 -15.72 29.22
C THR A 33 13.42 -15.64 29.23
N ARG A 34 14.08 -16.36 28.31
CA ARG A 34 15.55 -16.32 28.18
C ARG A 34 16.08 -14.97 27.72
N ARG A 35 15.29 -14.20 26.98
CA ARG A 35 15.66 -12.87 26.46
C ARG A 35 15.12 -11.71 27.31
N ALA A 36 14.35 -11.97 28.33
CA ALA A 36 13.71 -10.93 29.16
C ALA A 36 14.69 -9.93 29.80
N GLY A 37 15.98 -10.26 29.91
CA GLY A 37 17.04 -9.34 30.35
C GLY A 37 17.88 -8.72 29.22
N GLN A 38 17.59 -9.08 27.95
CA GLN A 38 18.38 -8.64 26.80
C GLN A 38 17.57 -7.80 25.78
N THR A 39 16.27 -7.60 26.07
CA THR A 39 15.40 -6.78 25.19
C THR A 39 15.59 -5.32 25.51
N THR A 40 15.84 -4.52 24.48
CA THR A 40 15.70 -3.05 24.59
C THR A 40 14.26 -2.77 25.03
N PRO A 41 14.03 -1.96 26.08
CA PRO A 41 12.68 -1.56 26.44
C PRO A 41 12.00 -0.92 25.24
N ILE A 42 10.80 -1.39 24.91
CA ILE A 42 9.96 -0.72 23.92
C ILE A 42 9.56 0.61 24.56
N ASN A 43 9.91 1.72 23.92
CA ASN A 43 9.52 3.04 24.38
C ASN A 43 8.04 3.33 24.04
N ASP A 44 7.47 4.35 24.69
CA ASP A 44 6.06 4.72 24.50
C ASP A 44 5.74 5.08 23.04
N GLU A 45 6.70 5.65 22.31
CA GLU A 45 6.57 5.97 20.90
C GLU A 45 6.40 4.70 20.05
N MET A 46 7.20 3.67 20.31
CA MET A 46 7.08 2.37 19.61
C MET A 46 5.74 1.69 19.93
N LEU A 47 5.29 1.77 21.19
CA LEU A 47 3.97 1.23 21.58
C LEU A 47 2.85 1.97 20.83
N ALA A 48 2.90 3.30 20.75
CA ALA A 48 1.92 4.08 20.01
C ALA A 48 1.89 3.73 18.50
N LEU A 49 3.06 3.45 17.90
CA LEU A 49 3.12 2.99 16.51
C LEU A 49 2.50 1.59 16.33
N VAL A 50 2.74 0.68 17.28
CA VAL A 50 2.14 -0.67 17.26
C VAL A 50 0.63 -0.58 17.39
N ASP A 51 0.11 0.20 18.33
CA ASP A 51 -1.33 0.41 18.53
C ASP A 51 -1.97 1.01 17.28
N ARG A 52 -1.32 2.00 16.70
CA ARG A 52 -1.78 2.62 15.45
C ARG A 52 -1.83 1.60 14.30
N LEU A 53 -0.81 0.75 14.16
CA LEU A 53 -0.78 -0.31 13.15
C LEU A 53 -1.90 -1.33 13.39
N GLU A 54 -2.09 -1.78 14.63
CA GLU A 54 -3.15 -2.74 14.98
C GLU A 54 -4.53 -2.18 14.63
N ILE A 55 -4.83 -0.96 15.04
CA ILE A 55 -6.11 -0.31 14.79
C ILE A 55 -6.32 -0.09 13.28
N LYS A 56 -5.31 0.35 12.55
CA LYS A 56 -5.35 0.48 11.08
C LYS A 56 -5.64 -0.87 10.42
N MET A 57 -4.93 -1.93 10.82
CA MET A 57 -5.16 -3.28 10.28
C MET A 57 -6.58 -3.77 10.54
N ARG A 58 -7.10 -3.58 11.76
CA ARG A 58 -8.49 -3.90 12.10
C ARG A 58 -9.47 -3.14 11.20
N ALA A 59 -9.25 -1.85 10.98
CA ALA A 59 -10.09 -1.03 10.13
C ALA A 59 -10.14 -1.52 8.67
N TYR A 60 -9.07 -2.16 8.18
CA TYR A 60 -9.04 -2.77 6.83
C TYR A 60 -9.59 -4.19 6.77
N VAL A 61 -9.55 -4.96 7.86
CA VAL A 61 -9.91 -6.39 7.84
C VAL A 61 -11.31 -6.66 8.40
N GLU A 62 -11.68 -5.99 9.50
CA GLU A 62 -12.98 -6.18 10.15
C GLU A 62 -14.13 -5.61 9.28
N PRO A 63 -15.39 -6.08 9.47
CA PRO A 63 -16.55 -5.48 8.84
C PRO A 63 -16.66 -3.98 9.19
N PRO A 64 -16.87 -3.08 8.22
CA PRO A 64 -16.91 -1.64 8.48
C PRO A 64 -17.90 -1.24 9.57
N GLN A 65 -19.06 -1.90 9.65
CA GLN A 65 -20.08 -1.62 10.66
C GLN A 65 -19.56 -1.90 12.10
N SER A 66 -18.77 -2.96 12.27
CA SER A 66 -18.19 -3.30 13.58
C SER A 66 -17.14 -2.27 14.00
N VAL A 67 -16.34 -1.79 13.05
CA VAL A 67 -15.36 -0.72 13.29
C VAL A 67 -16.07 0.58 13.66
N LEU A 68 -17.10 0.97 12.90
CA LEU A 68 -17.88 2.18 13.17
C LEU A 68 -18.57 2.13 14.53
N ALA A 69 -19.20 1.01 14.89
CA ALA A 69 -19.85 0.87 16.19
C ALA A 69 -18.86 0.91 17.37
N ARG A 70 -17.62 0.46 17.16
CA ARG A 70 -16.57 0.49 18.18
C ARG A 70 -16.01 1.89 18.41
N PHE A 71 -15.93 2.71 17.37
CA PHE A 71 -15.27 4.02 17.36
C PHE A 71 -16.24 5.17 17.06
N ASP A 72 -17.52 5.03 17.39
CA ASP A 72 -18.54 6.04 17.10
C ASP A 72 -18.26 7.36 17.83
N ASP A 73 -17.97 7.29 19.12
CA ASP A 73 -17.65 8.43 19.97
C ASP A 73 -16.13 8.64 20.14
N ALA A 74 -15.33 8.26 19.13
CA ALA A 74 -13.89 8.35 19.24
C ALA A 74 -13.39 9.78 19.07
N ASP A 75 -12.46 10.18 19.92
CA ASP A 75 -11.70 11.43 19.89
C ASP A 75 -10.20 11.24 19.64
N ALA A 76 -9.69 10.02 19.88
CA ALA A 76 -8.28 9.69 19.66
C ALA A 76 -7.95 9.60 18.14
N LEU A 77 -6.80 10.16 17.75
CA LEU A 77 -6.33 10.17 16.35
C LEU A 77 -6.39 8.82 15.66
N THR A 78 -5.95 7.75 16.35
CA THR A 78 -5.94 6.39 15.81
C THR A 78 -7.34 5.84 15.57
N HIS A 79 -8.29 6.15 16.46
CA HIS A 79 -9.68 5.71 16.36
C HIS A 79 -10.43 6.49 15.26
N LEU A 80 -10.23 7.81 15.18
CA LEU A 80 -10.75 8.63 14.08
C LEU A 80 -10.23 8.16 12.73
N TYR A 81 -8.93 7.78 12.66
CA TYR A 81 -8.37 7.22 11.45
C TYR A 81 -9.04 5.89 11.06
N ALA A 82 -9.27 5.00 12.02
CA ALA A 82 -10.02 3.76 11.78
C ALA A 82 -11.46 4.03 11.32
N LYS A 83 -12.13 5.01 11.91
CA LYS A 83 -13.48 5.45 11.52
C LYS A 83 -13.49 5.95 10.07
N SER A 84 -12.53 6.79 9.68
CA SER A 84 -12.39 7.27 8.31
C SER A 84 -12.18 6.12 7.31
N ILE A 85 -11.31 5.15 7.62
CA ILE A 85 -11.08 3.96 6.79
C ILE A 85 -12.37 3.13 6.67
N ALA A 86 -13.11 2.92 7.75
CA ALA A 86 -14.35 2.15 7.72
C ALA A 86 -15.44 2.85 6.90
N LEU A 87 -15.57 4.17 7.00
CA LEU A 87 -16.46 4.98 6.15
C LEU A 87 -16.09 4.85 4.67
N TYR A 88 -14.81 4.99 4.34
CA TYR A 88 -14.28 4.81 2.99
C TYR A 88 -14.63 3.42 2.42
N ARG A 89 -14.36 2.36 3.18
CA ARG A 89 -14.65 0.97 2.78
C ARG A 89 -16.15 0.70 2.60
N ARG A 90 -17.00 1.47 3.28
CA ARG A 90 -18.46 1.41 3.13
C ARG A 90 -18.98 2.23 1.93
N GLY A 91 -18.10 2.96 1.24
CA GLY A 91 -18.45 3.86 0.15
C GLY A 91 -19.02 5.22 0.60
N ALA A 92 -18.97 5.51 1.90
CA ALA A 92 -19.38 6.82 2.44
C ALA A 92 -18.21 7.82 2.33
N LEU A 93 -17.91 8.23 1.08
CA LEU A 93 -16.69 8.95 0.74
C LEU A 93 -16.65 10.38 1.31
N GLU A 94 -17.75 11.13 1.24
CA GLU A 94 -17.83 12.48 1.84
C GLU A 94 -17.65 12.44 3.37
N PRO A 95 -18.35 11.59 4.15
CA PRO A 95 -18.07 11.43 5.57
C PRO A 95 -16.63 11.00 5.87
N ALA A 96 -16.04 10.11 5.05
CA ALA A 96 -14.65 9.71 5.22
C ALA A 96 -13.69 10.89 5.01
N LEU A 97 -13.98 11.73 4.00
CA LEU A 97 -13.20 12.94 3.72
C LEU A 97 -13.28 13.95 4.87
N THR A 98 -14.46 14.17 5.43
CA THR A 98 -14.63 15.07 6.59
C THR A 98 -13.76 14.60 7.77
N VAL A 99 -13.86 13.33 8.15
CA VAL A 99 -13.08 12.80 9.28
C VAL A 99 -11.57 12.86 9.02
N ILE A 100 -11.11 12.63 7.78
CA ILE A 100 -9.67 12.73 7.48
C ILE A 100 -9.19 14.18 7.43
N ASP A 101 -10.03 15.12 7.02
CA ASP A 101 -9.70 16.55 7.06
C ASP A 101 -9.56 17.02 8.53
N ASP A 102 -10.47 16.61 9.44
CA ASP A 102 -10.34 16.85 10.88
C ASP A 102 -9.02 16.29 11.45
N LEU A 103 -8.63 15.08 11.02
CA LEU A 103 -7.37 14.46 11.43
C LEU A 103 -6.13 15.23 10.95
N ILE A 104 -6.18 15.76 9.74
CA ILE A 104 -5.11 16.60 9.18
C ILE A 104 -5.01 17.91 9.97
N ASP A 105 -6.11 18.49 10.38
CA ASP A 105 -6.12 19.71 11.23
C ASP A 105 -5.48 19.42 12.60
N MET A 106 -5.72 18.24 13.17
CA MET A 106 -5.12 17.81 14.45
C MET A 106 -3.64 17.43 14.33
N ALA A 107 -3.22 16.85 13.20
CA ALA A 107 -1.85 16.38 12.97
C ALA A 107 -1.40 16.63 11.51
N PRO A 108 -1.13 17.89 11.14
CA PRO A 108 -0.87 18.28 9.75
C PRO A 108 0.45 17.73 9.19
N GLN A 109 1.35 17.25 10.04
CA GLN A 109 2.63 16.65 9.64
C GLN A 109 2.58 15.11 9.55
N ASP A 110 1.39 14.51 9.62
CA ASP A 110 1.27 13.07 9.42
C ASP A 110 1.09 12.74 7.92
N PRO A 111 2.10 12.12 7.27
CA PRO A 111 2.04 11.85 5.84
C PRO A 111 0.93 10.86 5.46
N PHE A 112 0.56 9.96 6.39
CA PHE A 112 -0.44 8.92 6.12
C PHE A 112 -1.87 9.47 6.09
N PHE A 113 -2.14 10.57 6.77
CA PHE A 113 -3.45 11.24 6.68
C PHE A 113 -3.60 11.93 5.32
N HIS A 114 -2.56 12.61 4.84
CA HIS A 114 -2.54 13.19 3.50
C HIS A 114 -2.60 12.12 2.40
N GLU A 115 -1.89 10.99 2.56
CA GLU A 115 -1.99 9.83 1.67
C GLU A 115 -3.43 9.33 1.59
N PHE A 116 -4.05 9.06 2.74
CA PHE A 116 -5.41 8.52 2.78
C PHE A 116 -6.46 9.52 2.27
N ARG A 117 -6.25 10.82 2.51
CA ARG A 117 -7.06 11.87 1.87
C ARG A 117 -7.01 11.76 0.36
N GLY A 118 -5.82 11.54 -0.19
CA GLY A 118 -5.62 11.28 -1.61
C GLY A 118 -6.40 10.06 -2.11
N ASP A 119 -6.39 8.94 -1.37
CA ASP A 119 -7.15 7.72 -1.69
C ASP A 119 -8.65 7.99 -1.74
N VAL A 120 -9.20 8.73 -0.77
CA VAL A 120 -10.61 9.10 -0.73
C VAL A 120 -10.97 9.99 -1.92
N LEU A 121 -10.18 11.04 -2.19
CA LEU A 121 -10.40 11.96 -3.30
C LEU A 121 -10.31 11.27 -4.66
N LEU A 122 -9.37 10.34 -4.83
CA LEU A 122 -9.25 9.56 -6.07
C LEU A 122 -10.49 8.67 -6.28
N SER A 123 -11.01 8.08 -5.20
CA SER A 123 -12.25 7.29 -5.24
C SER A 123 -13.49 8.14 -5.50
N MET A 124 -13.45 9.43 -5.18
CA MET A 124 -14.47 10.43 -5.53
C MET A 124 -14.31 10.95 -6.97
N ALA A 125 -13.44 10.37 -7.78
CA ALA A 125 -13.09 10.84 -9.13
C ALA A 125 -12.58 12.31 -9.17
N LYS A 126 -11.84 12.71 -8.13
CA LYS A 126 -11.20 14.04 -8.01
C LYS A 126 -9.66 13.89 -8.11
N PRO A 127 -9.11 13.48 -9.26
CA PRO A 127 -7.69 13.11 -9.38
C PRO A 127 -6.73 14.28 -9.15
N ASP A 128 -7.08 15.50 -9.53
CA ASP A 128 -6.25 16.69 -9.30
C ASP A 128 -6.11 17.00 -7.80
N ALA A 129 -7.21 16.94 -7.07
CA ALA A 129 -7.20 17.14 -5.63
C ALA A 129 -6.47 15.98 -4.91
N ALA A 130 -6.62 14.75 -5.40
CA ALA A 130 -5.88 13.60 -4.91
C ALA A 130 -4.36 13.77 -5.12
N ALA A 131 -3.94 14.20 -6.31
CA ALA A 131 -2.54 14.47 -6.60
C ALA A 131 -1.95 15.53 -5.64
N LEU A 132 -2.70 16.58 -5.34
CA LEU A 132 -2.26 17.60 -4.38
C LEU A 132 -2.08 17.02 -2.97
N ALA A 133 -3.01 16.18 -2.51
CA ALA A 133 -2.91 15.52 -1.20
C ALA A 133 -1.69 14.57 -1.14
N TYR A 134 -1.46 13.75 -2.14
CA TYR A 134 -0.26 12.90 -2.21
C TYR A 134 1.03 13.72 -2.31
N LYS A 135 1.03 14.85 -3.04
CA LYS A 135 2.18 15.74 -3.10
C LYS A 135 2.53 16.31 -1.72
N THR A 136 1.52 16.65 -0.92
CA THR A 136 1.73 17.06 0.48
C THR A 136 2.33 15.89 1.30
N ALA A 137 1.80 14.68 1.16
CA ALA A 137 2.36 13.49 1.82
C ALA A 137 3.84 13.26 1.47
N ILE A 138 4.22 13.41 0.17
CA ILE A 138 5.60 13.30 -0.31
C ILE A 138 6.49 14.38 0.29
N SER A 139 5.98 15.62 0.44
CA SER A 139 6.78 16.70 1.03
C SER A 139 7.14 16.45 2.50
N ILE A 140 6.34 15.65 3.21
CA ILE A 140 6.59 15.24 4.59
C ILE A 140 7.44 13.97 4.63
N ARG A 141 7.18 13.02 3.73
CA ARG A 141 7.86 11.73 3.63
C ARG A 141 8.17 11.38 2.17
N SER A 142 9.34 11.79 1.72
CA SER A 142 9.76 11.67 0.31
C SER A 142 10.20 10.25 -0.12
N ASP A 143 10.48 9.36 0.84
CA ASP A 143 11.06 8.03 0.63
C ASP A 143 10.03 6.88 0.58
N SER A 144 8.73 7.20 0.48
CA SER A 144 7.67 6.19 0.45
C SER A 144 7.30 5.79 -0.98
N PRO A 145 7.68 4.60 -1.47
CA PRO A 145 7.30 4.12 -2.80
C PRO A 145 5.79 4.05 -2.99
N GLN A 146 5.03 3.74 -1.92
CA GLN A 146 3.57 3.69 -1.96
C GLN A 146 2.94 5.05 -2.27
N ILE A 147 3.40 6.10 -1.59
CA ILE A 147 2.88 7.47 -1.79
C ILE A 147 3.28 7.98 -3.19
N LEU A 148 4.52 7.72 -3.62
CA LEU A 148 5.00 8.05 -4.96
C LEU A 148 4.18 7.37 -6.06
N LEU A 149 3.89 6.07 -5.91
CA LEU A 149 3.00 5.34 -6.81
C LEU A 149 1.61 5.98 -6.89
N ASN A 150 0.99 6.26 -5.74
CA ASN A 150 -0.36 6.81 -5.69
C ASN A 150 -0.41 8.22 -6.29
N TYR A 151 0.63 9.04 -6.08
CA TYR A 151 0.79 10.34 -6.71
C TYR A 151 0.88 10.21 -8.23
N GLY A 152 1.79 9.37 -8.74
CA GLY A 152 1.94 9.13 -10.17
C GLY A 152 0.63 8.64 -10.82
N ARG A 153 -0.10 7.73 -10.16
CA ARG A 153 -1.41 7.26 -10.62
C ARG A 153 -2.45 8.39 -10.68
N ALA A 154 -2.52 9.22 -9.66
CA ALA A 154 -3.46 10.35 -9.64
C ALA A 154 -3.19 11.30 -10.81
N LEU A 155 -1.92 11.61 -11.09
CA LEU A 155 -1.51 12.43 -12.23
C LEU A 155 -1.87 11.79 -13.58
N VAL A 156 -1.64 10.48 -13.72
CA VAL A 156 -2.05 9.74 -14.92
C VAL A 156 -3.57 9.79 -15.08
N VAL A 157 -4.35 9.58 -14.01
CA VAL A 157 -5.82 9.59 -14.06
C VAL A 157 -6.37 10.97 -14.39
N SER A 158 -5.71 12.06 -13.95
CA SER A 158 -6.11 13.44 -14.28
C SER A 158 -6.13 13.72 -15.78
N GLY A 159 -5.33 12.99 -16.54
CA GLY A 159 -5.31 13.08 -18.00
C GLY A 159 -4.60 14.31 -18.56
N LYS A 160 -4.01 15.14 -17.71
CA LYS A 160 -3.30 16.37 -18.13
C LYS A 160 -1.92 16.03 -18.67
N THR A 161 -1.65 16.45 -19.91
CA THR A 161 -0.37 16.18 -20.59
C THR A 161 0.81 16.79 -19.84
N GLU A 162 0.64 17.99 -19.30
CA GLU A 162 1.66 18.70 -18.51
C GLU A 162 2.05 17.96 -17.22
N SER A 163 1.19 17.11 -16.70
CA SER A 163 1.45 16.33 -15.47
C SER A 163 2.14 14.99 -15.74
N LEU A 164 2.29 14.57 -16.99
CA LEU A 164 2.85 13.25 -17.33
C LEU A 164 4.34 13.12 -16.98
N THR A 165 5.11 14.21 -17.08
CA THR A 165 6.52 14.21 -16.69
C THR A 165 6.67 13.95 -15.19
N ASP A 166 5.87 14.62 -14.36
CA ASP A 166 5.87 14.41 -12.91
C ASP A 166 5.37 13.01 -12.56
N ALA A 167 4.35 12.51 -13.29
CA ALA A 167 3.84 11.15 -13.09
C ALA A 167 4.92 10.10 -13.37
N ILE A 168 5.64 10.22 -14.47
CA ILE A 168 6.74 9.33 -14.85
C ILE A 168 7.82 9.37 -13.76
N SER A 169 8.30 10.57 -13.40
CA SER A 169 9.34 10.72 -12.38
C SER A 169 8.95 10.10 -11.03
N ALA A 170 7.72 10.30 -10.58
CA ALA A 170 7.25 9.71 -9.33
C ALA A 170 7.18 8.17 -9.39
N LEU A 171 6.75 7.60 -10.53
CA LEU A 171 6.67 6.16 -10.72
C LEU A 171 8.06 5.52 -10.88
N GLU A 172 9.01 6.19 -11.51
CA GLU A 172 10.42 5.76 -11.57
C GLU A 172 11.03 5.72 -10.17
N GLN A 173 10.85 6.77 -9.36
CA GLN A 173 11.31 6.81 -7.97
C GLN A 173 10.64 5.72 -7.11
N ALA A 174 9.37 5.40 -7.36
CA ALA A 174 8.70 4.30 -6.67
C ALA A 174 9.35 2.94 -6.99
N LEU A 175 9.79 2.73 -8.24
CA LEU A 175 10.53 1.53 -8.65
C LEU A 175 11.95 1.46 -8.05
N ASP A 176 12.63 2.60 -7.91
CA ASP A 176 13.94 2.66 -7.25
C ASP A 176 13.85 2.16 -5.80
N GLY A 177 12.76 2.52 -5.10
CA GLY A 177 12.51 2.06 -3.75
C GLY A 177 12.02 0.62 -3.66
N GLU A 178 11.22 0.14 -4.62
CA GLU A 178 10.62 -1.19 -4.67
C GLU A 178 10.73 -1.84 -6.06
N PRO A 179 11.93 -2.29 -6.48
CA PRO A 179 12.20 -2.76 -7.85
C PRO A 179 11.39 -4.01 -8.27
N LYS A 180 10.83 -4.73 -7.31
CA LYS A 180 10.05 -5.96 -7.59
C LYS A 180 8.54 -5.74 -7.65
N TRP A 181 8.09 -4.52 -7.52
CA TRP A 181 6.66 -4.22 -7.48
C TRP A 181 6.07 -4.10 -8.88
N THR A 182 5.63 -5.22 -9.44
CA THR A 182 5.14 -5.32 -10.83
C THR A 182 4.00 -4.38 -11.17
N PHE A 183 3.18 -3.99 -10.18
CA PHE A 183 2.10 -3.04 -10.41
C PHE A 183 2.60 -1.64 -10.80
N VAL A 184 3.75 -1.21 -10.26
CA VAL A 184 4.35 0.10 -10.59
C VAL A 184 4.80 0.12 -12.04
N TYR A 185 5.42 -0.97 -12.55
CA TYR A 185 5.81 -1.09 -13.97
C TYR A 185 4.61 -0.86 -14.89
N ARG A 186 3.46 -1.43 -14.55
CA ARG A 186 2.24 -1.23 -15.35
C ARG A 186 1.77 0.22 -15.35
N GLN A 187 1.80 0.91 -14.20
CA GLN A 187 1.43 2.31 -14.11
C GLN A 187 2.40 3.20 -14.88
N LEU A 188 3.70 2.91 -14.80
CA LEU A 188 4.74 3.62 -15.53
C LEU A 188 4.60 3.43 -17.05
N ALA A 189 4.32 2.22 -17.51
CA ALA A 189 4.06 1.96 -18.93
C ALA A 189 2.83 2.73 -19.44
N ILE A 190 1.78 2.87 -18.63
CA ILE A 190 0.61 3.70 -18.97
C ILE A 190 1.02 5.19 -19.07
N ALA A 191 1.82 5.68 -18.12
CA ALA A 191 2.31 7.05 -18.14
C ALA A 191 3.15 7.35 -19.39
N TYR A 192 4.10 6.48 -19.72
CA TYR A 192 4.89 6.57 -20.94
C TYR A 192 4.04 6.55 -22.22
N GLY A 193 3.08 5.60 -22.27
CA GLY A 193 2.17 5.49 -23.43
C GLY A 193 1.37 6.77 -23.65
N ARG A 194 0.85 7.40 -22.57
CA ARG A 194 0.14 8.68 -22.65
C ARG A 194 1.05 9.87 -23.02
N ALA A 195 2.32 9.79 -22.63
CA ALA A 195 3.33 10.77 -23.02
C ALA A 195 3.84 10.59 -24.47
N GLY A 196 3.34 9.59 -25.21
CA GLY A 196 3.80 9.27 -26.57
C GLY A 196 5.15 8.53 -26.61
N ARG A 197 5.72 8.17 -25.46
CA ARG A 197 6.98 7.44 -25.31
C ARG A 197 6.73 5.92 -25.45
N LEU A 198 6.31 5.50 -26.65
CA LEU A 198 5.84 4.13 -26.89
C LEU A 198 6.95 3.07 -26.71
N ALA A 199 8.19 3.39 -27.11
CA ALA A 199 9.31 2.49 -26.91
C ALA A 199 9.59 2.25 -25.40
N ASP A 200 9.54 3.30 -24.58
CA ASP A 200 9.72 3.20 -23.13
C ASP A 200 8.55 2.43 -22.48
N ALA A 201 7.32 2.65 -22.93
CA ALA A 201 6.16 1.91 -22.45
C ALA A 201 6.33 0.40 -22.70
N ASP A 202 6.79 0.01 -23.88
CA ASP A 202 6.97 -1.40 -24.24
C ASP A 202 8.14 -2.06 -23.52
N ILE A 203 9.26 -1.35 -23.30
CA ILE A 203 10.37 -1.90 -22.52
C ILE A 203 9.95 -2.08 -21.04
N THR A 204 9.21 -1.12 -20.49
CA THR A 204 8.68 -1.22 -19.13
C THR A 204 7.72 -2.42 -18.97
N LEU A 205 6.89 -2.71 -19.98
CA LEU A 205 6.03 -3.91 -19.99
C LEU A 205 6.84 -5.20 -20.17
N ALA A 206 7.98 -5.16 -20.87
CA ALA A 206 8.89 -6.30 -20.93
C ALA A 206 9.50 -6.60 -19.56
N ASP A 207 9.92 -5.57 -18.81
CA ASP A 207 10.44 -5.72 -17.46
C ASP A 207 9.35 -6.27 -16.50
N GLU A 208 8.10 -5.77 -16.59
CA GLU A 208 6.98 -6.35 -15.83
C GLU A 208 6.82 -7.85 -16.11
N ALA A 209 6.87 -8.24 -17.39
CA ALA A 209 6.74 -9.63 -17.79
C ALA A 209 7.90 -10.50 -17.27
N LEU A 210 9.13 -10.01 -17.30
CA LEU A 210 10.29 -10.69 -16.72
C LEU A 210 10.14 -10.89 -15.21
N MET A 211 9.67 -9.88 -14.48
CA MET A 211 9.41 -10.00 -13.04
C MET A 211 8.35 -11.05 -12.72
N LYS A 212 7.40 -11.29 -13.64
CA LYS A 212 6.37 -12.33 -13.55
C LYS A 212 6.81 -13.70 -14.05
N GLY A 213 8.01 -13.82 -14.63
CA GLY A 213 8.51 -15.04 -15.25
C GLY A 213 7.91 -15.33 -16.64
N ASP A 214 7.20 -14.39 -17.24
CA ASP A 214 6.63 -14.53 -18.60
C ASP A 214 7.64 -14.08 -19.66
N THR A 215 8.58 -14.97 -19.96
CA THR A 215 9.67 -14.71 -20.91
C THR A 215 9.13 -14.47 -22.34
N GLN A 216 8.03 -15.14 -22.73
CA GLN A 216 7.46 -14.96 -24.07
C GLN A 216 6.88 -13.56 -24.23
N GLN A 217 6.13 -13.09 -23.25
CA GLN A 217 5.58 -11.74 -23.27
C GLN A 217 6.69 -10.70 -23.21
N ALA A 218 7.72 -10.92 -22.41
CA ALA A 218 8.89 -10.03 -22.33
C ALA A 218 9.56 -9.85 -23.70
N ILE A 219 9.87 -10.96 -24.39
CA ILE A 219 10.48 -10.93 -25.74
C ILE A 219 9.56 -10.19 -26.73
N LYS A 220 8.24 -10.44 -26.66
CA LYS A 220 7.27 -9.78 -27.54
C LYS A 220 7.28 -8.25 -27.33
N MET A 221 7.25 -7.80 -26.07
CA MET A 221 7.25 -6.37 -25.77
C MET A 221 8.59 -5.71 -26.14
N ALA A 222 9.72 -6.35 -25.84
CA ALA A 222 11.05 -5.85 -26.23
C ALA A 222 11.20 -5.70 -27.76
N LYS A 223 10.71 -6.68 -28.54
CA LYS A 223 10.71 -6.56 -30.01
C LYS A 223 9.83 -5.41 -30.50
N ARG A 224 8.68 -5.18 -29.87
CA ARG A 224 7.79 -4.07 -30.21
C ARG A 224 8.44 -2.72 -29.88
N SER A 225 9.13 -2.60 -28.76
CA SER A 225 9.89 -1.40 -28.40
C SER A 225 10.90 -1.03 -29.48
N LEU A 226 11.66 -2.01 -29.99
CA LEU A 226 12.63 -1.78 -31.07
C LEU A 226 11.97 -1.27 -32.37
N SER A 227 10.74 -1.69 -32.67
CA SER A 227 10.03 -1.23 -33.87
C SER A 227 9.61 0.24 -33.81
N HIS A 228 9.43 0.81 -32.63
CA HIS A 228 9.15 2.25 -32.47
C HIS A 228 10.36 3.14 -32.76
N GLY A 229 11.60 2.62 -32.58
CA GLY A 229 12.83 3.33 -32.87
C GLY A 229 13.24 3.35 -34.37
N THR A 230 12.64 2.48 -35.18
CA THR A 230 12.99 2.33 -36.60
C THR A 230 12.14 3.19 -37.57
N VAL A 231 11.17 3.97 -37.04
CA VAL A 231 10.26 4.80 -37.87
C VAL A 231 10.79 6.23 -38.08
N VAL A 232 12.03 6.55 -37.66
CA VAL A 232 12.68 7.83 -37.93
C VAL A 232 13.75 7.65 -38.99
N SER A 233 13.35 7.62 -40.26
CA SER A 233 14.21 7.87 -41.40
C SER A 233 13.39 8.45 -42.58
#